data_4f834ddd924ca4348d65daeb4e8c1650
#
_entry.id   4f834ddd924ca4348d65daeb4e8c1650
#
_cell.length_a   1.000
_cell.length_b   1.000
_cell.length_c   1.000
_cell.angle_alpha   90.00
_cell.angle_beta   90.00
_cell.angle_gamma   90.00
#
_symmetry.space_group_name_H-M   'P 1'
#
loop_
_entity.id
_entity.type
_entity.pdbx_description
1 polymer ?
#
loop_
_entity_poly.entity_id
_entity_poly.type
_entity_poly.pdbx_seq_one_letter_code
_entity_poly.pdbx_strand_id
1 'polypeptide(L)'
;MPAIHDAHATMFGLARHGELYERWAGRLAGRLYARVTADLLAAALPPGARILDVGTGPGLLPLRIAAACPQLTVDAVDLSPQMIDRARQSAASAGQAEAVTFTVADVAALPFPDATFDLVVSTISQHHWTDPGAGLRELNRVLRPDAQAWIYDFRLALRRAQTGARTASPPPLISRQSPLEGTSQFNPIGRLVLRTAHPTPPN
;
A
#
# COMPACT_ATOMS: atom_id res chain seq x y z
N MET A 1 22.93 13.68 -16.41
CA MET A 1 21.96 13.55 -15.32
C MET A 1 22.16 12.20 -14.71
N PRO A 2 22.74 12.04 -13.49
CA PRO A 2 22.92 10.72 -12.87
C PRO A 2 21.56 10.25 -12.33
N ALA A 3 21.26 9.00 -12.60
CA ALA A 3 19.98 8.35 -12.36
C ALA A 3 19.69 8.17 -10.86
N ILE A 4 18.42 8.33 -10.52
CA ILE A 4 17.82 8.15 -9.18
C ILE A 4 18.03 6.70 -8.64
N HIS A 5 18.55 5.78 -9.43
CA HIS A 5 18.90 4.41 -9.04
C HIS A 5 20.02 4.31 -7.99
N ASP A 6 20.86 5.32 -7.84
CA ASP A 6 21.96 5.29 -6.86
C ASP A 6 21.53 5.66 -5.42
N ALA A 7 20.37 6.28 -5.22
CA ALA A 7 19.86 6.61 -3.88
C ALA A 7 19.47 5.34 -3.08
N HIS A 8 19.02 4.27 -3.77
CA HIS A 8 18.76 2.98 -3.14
C HIS A 8 20.04 2.30 -2.63
N ALA A 9 21.12 2.34 -3.41
CA ALA A 9 22.41 1.80 -3.03
C ALA A 9 22.99 2.54 -1.81
N THR A 10 22.74 3.85 -1.67
CA THR A 10 23.27 4.66 -0.58
C THR A 10 22.50 4.47 0.73
N MET A 11 21.19 4.23 0.68
CA MET A 11 20.40 3.94 1.88
C MET A 11 20.63 2.50 2.39
N PHE A 12 20.91 1.55 1.48
CA PHE A 12 21.36 0.19 1.79
C PHE A 12 22.90 0.09 1.95
N GLY A 13 23.66 1.07 1.50
CA GLY A 13 25.13 1.13 1.62
C GLY A 13 25.67 1.38 3.03
N LEU A 14 24.81 1.64 4.02
CA LEU A 14 25.13 1.60 5.45
C LEU A 14 25.15 0.16 6.00
N ALA A 15 25.34 -0.83 5.14
CA ALA A 15 25.32 -2.28 5.41
C ALA A 15 26.41 -2.79 6.39
N ARG A 16 27.15 -1.94 7.06
CA ARG A 16 28.06 -2.35 8.15
C ARG A 16 27.37 -2.43 9.53
N HIS A 17 26.07 -2.10 9.61
CA HIS A 17 25.24 -2.24 10.82
C HIS A 17 23.94 -3.00 10.51
N GLY A 18 23.99 -3.92 9.52
CA GLY A 18 22.83 -4.55 8.87
C GLY A 18 21.82 -5.20 9.83
N GLU A 19 22.28 -6.04 10.75
CA GLU A 19 21.37 -6.80 11.61
C GLU A 19 20.57 -5.92 12.59
N LEU A 20 21.17 -4.89 13.17
CA LEU A 20 20.46 -3.98 14.08
C LEU A 20 19.46 -3.11 13.34
N TYR A 21 19.81 -2.64 12.14
CA TYR A 21 18.92 -1.86 11.29
C TYR A 21 17.76 -2.72 10.78
N GLU A 22 18.01 -3.94 10.28
CA GLU A 22 16.98 -4.88 9.84
C GLU A 22 16.02 -5.26 10.98
N ARG A 23 16.54 -5.50 12.19
CA ARG A 23 15.71 -5.77 13.37
C ARG A 23 14.88 -4.58 13.79
N TRP A 24 15.43 -3.36 13.71
CA TRP A 24 14.71 -2.13 14.05
C TRP A 24 13.64 -1.81 12.99
N ALA A 25 14.01 -1.86 11.71
CA ALA A 25 13.09 -1.68 10.58
C ALA A 25 11.98 -2.74 10.59
N GLY A 26 12.31 -3.99 10.87
CA GLY A 26 11.36 -5.07 11.03
C GLY A 26 10.36 -4.86 12.18
N ARG A 27 10.83 -4.31 13.32
CA ARG A 27 9.94 -3.96 14.45
C ARG A 27 9.01 -2.80 14.13
N LEU A 28 9.52 -1.77 13.42
CA LEU A 28 8.72 -0.63 13.00
C LEU A 28 7.66 -1.07 11.98
N ALA A 29 8.06 -1.85 10.99
CA ALA A 29 7.16 -2.45 10.01
C ALA A 29 6.10 -3.34 10.70
N GLY A 30 6.51 -4.18 11.65
CA GLY A 30 5.59 -5.02 12.41
C GLY A 30 4.52 -4.23 13.17
N ARG A 31 4.88 -3.10 13.78
CA ARG A 31 3.91 -2.19 14.44
C ARG A 31 2.98 -1.52 13.43
N LEU A 32 3.51 -1.10 12.27
CA LEU A 32 2.71 -0.52 11.20
C LEU A 32 1.72 -1.55 10.65
N TYR A 33 2.17 -2.76 10.35
CA TYR A 33 1.31 -3.82 9.84
C TYR A 33 0.24 -4.23 10.85
N ALA A 34 0.57 -4.27 12.16
CA ALA A 34 -0.41 -4.48 13.21
C ALA A 34 -1.48 -3.37 13.22
N ARG A 35 -1.07 -2.12 13.04
CA ARG A 35 -1.99 -0.99 12.95
C ARG A 35 -2.89 -1.06 11.72
N VAL A 36 -2.32 -1.35 10.54
CA VAL A 36 -3.11 -1.51 9.30
C VAL A 36 -4.14 -2.63 9.45
N THR A 37 -3.74 -3.75 10.03
CA THR A 37 -4.65 -4.87 10.29
C THR A 37 -5.77 -4.48 11.26
N ALA A 38 -5.46 -3.72 12.32
CA ALA A 38 -6.47 -3.22 13.26
C ALA A 38 -7.43 -2.24 12.59
N ASP A 39 -6.92 -1.32 11.76
CA ASP A 39 -7.75 -0.38 10.98
C ASP A 39 -8.68 -1.15 10.02
N LEU A 40 -8.19 -2.24 9.41
CA LEU A 40 -8.97 -3.10 8.54
C LEU A 40 -10.10 -3.83 9.29
N LEU A 41 -9.79 -4.41 10.45
CA LEU A 41 -10.79 -5.06 11.30
C LEU A 41 -11.87 -4.08 11.73
N ALA A 42 -11.47 -2.84 12.09
CA ALA A 42 -12.41 -1.79 12.46
C ALA A 42 -13.28 -1.30 11.28
N ALA A 43 -12.79 -1.40 10.05
CA ALA A 43 -13.56 -1.06 8.86
C ALA A 43 -14.70 -2.06 8.57
N ALA A 44 -14.65 -3.26 9.16
CA ALA A 44 -15.69 -4.30 9.08
C ALA A 44 -16.17 -4.56 7.65
N LEU A 45 -15.24 -4.77 6.72
CA LEU A 45 -15.57 -5.07 5.32
C LEU A 45 -16.43 -6.34 5.24
N PRO A 46 -17.38 -6.40 4.29
CA PRO A 46 -18.26 -7.56 4.15
C PRO A 46 -17.47 -8.82 3.75
N PRO A 47 -17.99 -10.01 4.08
CA PRO A 47 -17.41 -11.26 3.59
C PRO A 47 -17.33 -11.27 2.05
N GLY A 48 -16.22 -11.77 1.52
CA GLY A 48 -15.94 -11.77 0.08
C GLY A 48 -15.39 -10.44 -0.46
N ALA A 49 -15.24 -9.41 0.37
CA ALA A 49 -14.60 -8.17 -0.06
C ALA A 49 -13.18 -8.43 -0.53
N ARG A 50 -12.77 -7.73 -1.60
CA ARG A 50 -11.48 -7.90 -2.26
C ARG A 50 -10.54 -6.74 -1.94
N ILE A 51 -9.35 -7.07 -1.45
CA ILE A 51 -8.34 -6.11 -1.04
C ILE A 51 -7.12 -6.22 -1.95
N LEU A 52 -6.52 -5.08 -2.31
CA LEU A 52 -5.24 -5.00 -3.01
C LEU A 52 -4.18 -4.37 -2.10
N ASP A 53 -3.05 -5.04 -1.93
CA ASP A 53 -1.84 -4.47 -1.32
C ASP A 53 -0.85 -4.05 -2.41
N VAL A 54 -0.54 -2.74 -2.49
CA VAL A 54 0.32 -2.16 -3.53
C VAL A 54 1.70 -1.82 -2.97
N GLY A 55 2.74 -2.37 -3.61
CA GLY A 55 4.12 -2.31 -3.13
C GLY A 55 4.31 -3.23 -1.94
N THR A 56 3.88 -4.48 -2.11
CA THR A 56 3.79 -5.49 -1.04
C THR A 56 5.13 -5.93 -0.49
N GLY A 57 6.25 -5.67 -1.21
CA GLY A 57 7.57 -6.15 -0.83
C GLY A 57 7.57 -7.66 -0.59
N PRO A 58 8.10 -8.15 0.55
CA PRO A 58 8.19 -9.59 0.85
C PRO A 58 6.85 -10.22 1.31
N GLY A 59 5.71 -9.55 1.14
CA GLY A 59 4.38 -10.09 1.34
C GLY A 59 3.90 -10.19 2.80
N LEU A 60 4.59 -9.56 3.75
CA LEU A 60 4.27 -9.73 5.19
C LEU A 60 2.92 -9.13 5.59
N LEU A 61 2.55 -7.98 5.01
CA LEU A 61 1.26 -7.36 5.30
C LEU A 61 0.08 -8.17 4.75
N PRO A 62 0.04 -8.55 3.45
CA PRO A 62 -1.12 -9.27 2.92
C PRO A 62 -1.30 -10.66 3.55
N LEU A 63 -0.21 -11.36 3.91
CA LEU A 63 -0.31 -12.61 4.67
C LEU A 63 -0.92 -12.40 6.06
N ARG A 64 -0.55 -11.31 6.73
CA ARG A 64 -1.15 -10.95 8.02
C ARG A 64 -2.63 -10.60 7.88
N ILE A 65 -3.02 -9.89 6.82
CA ILE A 65 -4.42 -9.58 6.51
C ILE A 65 -5.19 -10.87 6.26
N ALA A 66 -4.70 -11.76 5.41
CA ALA A 66 -5.35 -13.03 5.09
C ALA A 66 -5.55 -13.90 6.34
N ALA A 67 -4.56 -13.95 7.23
CA ALA A 67 -4.67 -14.69 8.49
C ALA A 67 -5.70 -14.07 9.47
N ALA A 68 -5.77 -12.74 9.55
CA ALA A 68 -6.68 -12.03 10.45
C ALA A 68 -8.11 -11.95 9.93
N CYS A 69 -8.30 -11.99 8.61
CA CYS A 69 -9.58 -11.80 7.94
C CYS A 69 -9.77 -12.87 6.83
N PRO A 70 -9.91 -14.16 7.20
CA PRO A 70 -9.95 -15.26 6.22
C PRO A 70 -11.19 -15.20 5.30
N GLN A 71 -12.19 -14.37 5.61
CA GLN A 71 -13.37 -14.13 4.78
C GLN A 71 -13.10 -13.15 3.62
N LEU A 72 -11.93 -12.52 3.56
CA LEU A 72 -11.57 -11.55 2.52
C LEU A 72 -10.68 -12.21 1.46
N THR A 73 -10.74 -11.68 0.24
CA THR A 73 -9.82 -12.05 -0.85
C THR A 73 -8.69 -11.02 -0.91
N VAL A 74 -7.45 -11.47 -0.93
CA VAL A 74 -6.28 -10.59 -0.89
C VAL A 74 -5.42 -10.79 -2.14
N ASP A 75 -5.27 -9.72 -2.92
CA ASP A 75 -4.30 -9.61 -4.00
C ASP A 75 -3.15 -8.69 -3.56
N ALA A 76 -1.95 -8.95 -4.06
CA ALA A 76 -0.77 -8.18 -3.71
C ALA A 76 0.13 -7.97 -4.94
N VAL A 77 0.60 -6.74 -5.14
CA VAL A 77 1.46 -6.40 -6.27
C VAL A 77 2.74 -5.71 -5.81
N ASP A 78 3.81 -5.96 -6.56
CA ASP A 78 5.08 -5.23 -6.44
C ASP A 78 5.71 -5.09 -7.82
N LEU A 79 6.43 -3.99 -8.04
CA LEU A 79 7.16 -3.76 -9.30
C LEU A 79 8.34 -4.72 -9.45
N SER A 80 8.93 -5.17 -8.33
CA SER A 80 10.11 -6.03 -8.28
C SER A 80 9.72 -7.50 -8.34
N PRO A 81 10.11 -8.24 -9.41
CA PRO A 81 9.93 -9.70 -9.46
C PRO A 81 10.58 -10.41 -8.28
N GLN A 82 11.74 -9.93 -7.80
CA GLN A 82 12.44 -10.50 -6.65
C GLN A 82 11.65 -10.36 -5.35
N MET A 83 10.88 -9.25 -5.18
CA MET A 83 10.00 -9.09 -4.03
C MET A 83 8.81 -10.03 -4.10
N ILE A 84 8.22 -10.21 -5.28
CA ILE A 84 7.13 -11.17 -5.49
C ILE A 84 7.60 -12.61 -5.22
N ASP A 85 8.80 -12.98 -5.65
CA ASP A 85 9.36 -14.31 -5.36
C ASP A 85 9.58 -14.50 -3.84
N ARG A 86 10.09 -13.49 -3.14
CA ARG A 86 10.19 -13.50 -1.67
C ARG A 86 8.82 -13.59 -0.99
N ALA A 87 7.81 -12.88 -1.50
CA ALA A 87 6.46 -12.92 -0.97
C ALA A 87 5.84 -14.31 -1.09
N ARG A 88 6.03 -14.98 -2.24
CA ARG A 88 5.60 -16.38 -2.43
C ARG A 88 6.33 -17.35 -1.48
N GLN A 89 7.64 -17.17 -1.29
CA GLN A 89 8.41 -17.94 -0.32
C GLN A 89 7.94 -17.71 1.12
N SER A 90 7.62 -16.45 1.49
CA SER A 90 7.05 -16.11 2.80
C SER A 90 5.70 -16.80 3.00
N ALA A 91 4.84 -16.80 1.99
CA ALA A 91 3.54 -17.46 2.00
C ALA A 91 3.67 -18.98 2.17
N ALA A 92 4.55 -19.61 1.39
CA ALA A 92 4.81 -21.05 1.50
C ALA A 92 5.35 -21.42 2.88
N SER A 93 6.30 -20.65 3.41
CA SER A 93 6.89 -20.87 4.74
C SER A 93 5.88 -20.71 5.89
N ALA A 94 4.86 -19.86 5.68
CA ALA A 94 3.76 -19.64 6.63
C ALA A 94 2.60 -20.65 6.46
N GLY A 95 2.66 -21.57 5.50
CA GLY A 95 1.55 -22.47 5.17
C GLY A 95 0.34 -21.75 4.56
N GLN A 96 0.56 -20.59 3.93
CA GLN A 96 -0.46 -19.69 3.38
C GLN A 96 -0.31 -19.46 1.86
N ALA A 97 0.24 -20.45 1.12
CA ALA A 97 0.57 -20.31 -0.30
C ALA A 97 -0.63 -19.87 -1.17
N GLU A 98 -1.83 -20.31 -0.81
CA GLU A 98 -3.07 -20.01 -1.55
C GLU A 98 -3.88 -18.84 -0.95
N ALA A 99 -3.41 -18.24 0.16
CA ALA A 99 -4.16 -17.22 0.87
C ALA A 99 -4.08 -15.83 0.21
N VAL A 100 -3.07 -15.61 -0.64
CA VAL A 100 -2.80 -14.32 -1.31
C VAL A 100 -2.34 -14.56 -2.74
N THR A 101 -2.91 -13.80 -3.68
CA THR A 101 -2.45 -13.80 -5.07
C THR A 101 -1.36 -12.75 -5.27
N PHE A 102 -0.14 -13.18 -5.59
CA PHE A 102 1.01 -12.29 -5.81
C PHE A 102 1.29 -12.08 -7.31
N THR A 103 1.32 -10.81 -7.74
CA THR A 103 1.53 -10.43 -9.15
C THR A 103 2.62 -9.37 -9.27
N VAL A 104 3.52 -9.51 -10.26
CA VAL A 104 4.46 -8.45 -10.63
C VAL A 104 3.69 -7.39 -11.41
N ALA A 105 3.64 -6.15 -10.92
CA ALA A 105 2.96 -5.06 -11.60
C ALA A 105 3.49 -3.69 -11.19
N ASP A 106 3.42 -2.73 -12.13
CA ASP A 106 3.60 -1.32 -11.83
C ASP A 106 2.27 -0.74 -11.32
N VAL A 107 2.33 0.04 -10.25
CA VAL A 107 1.17 0.77 -9.73
C VAL A 107 0.58 1.73 -10.76
N ALA A 108 1.38 2.22 -11.71
CA ALA A 108 0.93 3.09 -12.80
C ALA A 108 0.18 2.35 -13.92
N ALA A 109 0.15 1.00 -13.90
CA ALA A 109 -0.51 0.15 -14.90
C ALA A 109 -0.95 -1.18 -14.24
N LEU A 110 -1.94 -1.13 -13.37
CA LEU A 110 -2.42 -2.29 -12.61
C LEU A 110 -3.16 -3.28 -13.51
N PRO A 111 -2.83 -4.58 -13.49
CA PRO A 111 -3.41 -5.60 -14.37
C PRO A 111 -4.79 -6.09 -13.87
N PHE A 112 -5.62 -5.17 -13.39
CA PHE A 112 -6.96 -5.48 -12.90
C PHE A 112 -8.01 -4.66 -13.63
N PRO A 113 -9.23 -5.19 -13.80
CA PRO A 113 -10.36 -4.41 -14.33
C PRO A 113 -10.73 -3.21 -13.44
N ASP A 114 -11.50 -2.28 -14.00
CA ASP A 114 -12.11 -1.19 -13.25
C ASP A 114 -13.01 -1.72 -12.13
N ALA A 115 -13.16 -0.98 -11.05
CA ALA A 115 -14.08 -1.27 -9.96
C ALA A 115 -13.95 -2.72 -9.40
N THR A 116 -12.74 -3.19 -9.22
CA THR A 116 -12.45 -4.56 -8.75
C THR A 116 -12.36 -4.66 -7.23
N PHE A 117 -11.78 -3.64 -6.57
CA PHE A 117 -11.41 -3.72 -5.16
C PHE A 117 -12.31 -2.89 -4.25
N ASP A 118 -12.60 -3.45 -3.07
CA ASP A 118 -13.35 -2.79 -1.99
C ASP A 118 -12.41 -1.94 -1.11
N LEU A 119 -11.11 -2.27 -1.13
CA LEU A 119 -10.08 -1.51 -0.45
C LEU A 119 -8.73 -1.70 -1.16
N VAL A 120 -7.97 -0.63 -1.31
CA VAL A 120 -6.55 -0.69 -1.65
C VAL A 120 -5.73 -0.23 -0.46
N VAL A 121 -4.65 -0.95 -0.14
CA VAL A 121 -3.70 -0.57 0.90
C VAL A 121 -2.31 -0.42 0.28
N SER A 122 -1.53 0.53 0.75
CA SER A 122 -0.10 0.65 0.42
C SER A 122 0.67 1.08 1.65
N THR A 123 1.79 0.42 1.95
CA THR A 123 2.61 0.71 3.13
C THR A 123 4.07 0.92 2.77
N ILE A 124 4.62 2.10 3.11
CA ILE A 124 6.04 2.46 2.90
C ILE A 124 6.50 2.16 1.46
N SER A 125 5.66 2.48 0.49
CA SER A 125 5.88 2.20 -0.93
C SER A 125 5.70 3.43 -1.81
N GLN A 126 4.75 4.32 -1.46
CA GLN A 126 4.34 5.44 -2.31
C GLN A 126 5.50 6.41 -2.64
N HIS A 127 6.45 6.58 -1.72
CA HIS A 127 7.62 7.43 -1.96
C HIS A 127 8.60 6.88 -3.01
N HIS A 128 8.42 5.63 -3.44
CA HIS A 128 9.19 4.98 -4.52
C HIS A 128 8.48 5.03 -5.88
N TRP A 129 7.19 5.45 -5.94
CA TRP A 129 6.47 5.47 -7.21
C TRP A 129 7.09 6.47 -8.17
N THR A 130 7.43 6.02 -9.38
CA THR A 130 8.04 6.85 -10.41
C THR A 130 7.11 7.95 -10.88
N ASP A 131 5.82 7.62 -11.06
CA ASP A 131 4.73 8.56 -11.35
C ASP A 131 3.61 8.39 -10.32
N PRO A 132 3.66 9.13 -9.20
CA PRO A 132 2.60 9.06 -8.20
C PRO A 132 1.22 9.46 -8.74
N GLY A 133 1.17 10.35 -9.75
CA GLY A 133 -0.07 10.77 -10.38
C GLY A 133 -0.73 9.62 -11.16
N ALA A 134 0.04 8.90 -11.97
CA ALA A 134 -0.44 7.71 -12.67
C ALA A 134 -0.87 6.62 -11.67
N GLY A 135 -0.07 6.35 -10.64
CA GLY A 135 -0.45 5.40 -9.60
C GLY A 135 -1.77 5.77 -8.94
N LEU A 136 -1.97 7.02 -8.56
CA LEU A 136 -3.24 7.46 -7.96
C LEU A 136 -4.43 7.33 -8.90
N ARG A 137 -4.25 7.57 -10.22
CA ARG A 137 -5.32 7.33 -11.22
C ARG A 137 -5.68 5.85 -11.31
N GLU A 138 -4.68 4.97 -11.31
CA GLU A 138 -4.90 3.52 -11.33
C GLU A 138 -5.58 3.03 -10.06
N LEU A 139 -5.18 3.51 -8.86
CA LEU A 139 -5.89 3.19 -7.63
C LEU A 139 -7.36 3.59 -7.72
N ASN A 140 -7.66 4.79 -8.25
CA ASN A 140 -9.04 5.24 -8.45
C ASN A 140 -9.80 4.35 -9.43
N ARG A 141 -9.17 3.93 -10.54
CA ARG A 141 -9.78 3.08 -11.56
C ARG A 141 -10.17 1.70 -11.02
N VAL A 142 -9.26 1.08 -10.27
CA VAL A 142 -9.49 -0.29 -9.77
C VAL A 142 -10.37 -0.34 -8.52
N LEU A 143 -10.57 0.77 -7.82
CA LEU A 143 -11.48 0.86 -6.68
C LEU A 143 -12.94 0.89 -7.13
N ARG A 144 -13.79 0.17 -6.42
CA ARG A 144 -15.24 0.26 -6.55
C ARG A 144 -15.75 1.65 -6.15
N PRO A 145 -16.93 2.07 -6.61
CA PRO A 145 -17.61 3.26 -6.10
C PRO A 145 -17.68 3.23 -4.56
N ASP A 146 -17.41 4.37 -3.91
CA ASP A 146 -17.37 4.55 -2.45
C ASP A 146 -16.24 3.80 -1.71
N ALA A 147 -15.43 3.01 -2.41
CA ALA A 147 -14.29 2.34 -1.83
C ALA A 147 -13.14 3.31 -1.50
N GLN A 148 -12.16 2.82 -0.77
CA GLN A 148 -11.07 3.65 -0.27
C GLN A 148 -9.70 3.07 -0.66
N ALA A 149 -8.70 3.97 -0.80
CA ALA A 149 -7.30 3.59 -0.70
C ALA A 149 -6.71 4.16 0.58
N TRP A 150 -5.97 3.34 1.31
CA TRP A 150 -5.23 3.72 2.52
C TRP A 150 -3.73 3.64 2.24
N ILE A 151 -3.07 4.80 2.23
CA ILE A 151 -1.63 4.89 2.00
C ILE A 151 -0.96 5.28 3.32
N TYR A 152 -0.11 4.40 3.83
CA TYR A 152 0.70 4.61 5.03
C TYR A 152 2.14 4.83 4.59
N ASP A 153 2.62 6.07 4.73
CA ASP A 153 3.96 6.43 4.27
C ASP A 153 4.52 7.61 5.09
N PHE A 154 5.74 8.02 4.79
CA PHE A 154 6.33 9.22 5.36
C PHE A 154 5.45 10.44 5.08
N ARG A 155 5.19 11.24 6.11
CA ARG A 155 4.28 12.39 6.03
C ARG A 155 4.64 13.39 4.92
N LEU A 156 5.94 13.53 4.63
CA LEU A 156 6.39 14.39 3.53
C LEU A 156 6.02 13.81 2.16
N ALA A 157 6.16 12.50 1.97
CA ALA A 157 5.77 11.82 0.75
C ALA A 157 4.24 11.90 0.54
N LEU A 158 3.46 11.67 1.59
CA LEU A 158 1.99 11.80 1.54
C LEU A 158 1.52 13.21 1.16
N ARG A 159 2.22 14.28 1.61
CA ARG A 159 1.91 15.66 1.19
C ARG A 159 2.11 15.86 -0.31
N ARG A 160 3.19 15.31 -0.88
CA ARG A 160 3.47 15.36 -2.33
C ARG A 160 2.39 14.61 -3.12
N ALA A 161 2.03 13.40 -2.68
CA ALA A 161 0.95 12.61 -3.28
C ALA A 161 -0.38 13.36 -3.23
N GLN A 162 -0.71 13.98 -2.10
CA GLN A 162 -1.94 14.76 -1.94
C GLN A 162 -2.00 15.97 -2.88
N THR A 163 -0.87 16.64 -3.09
CA THR A 163 -0.78 17.75 -4.07
C THR A 163 -0.98 17.22 -5.49
N GLY A 164 -0.34 16.11 -5.86
CA GLY A 164 -0.51 15.47 -7.16
C GLY A 164 -1.95 15.00 -7.42
N ALA A 165 -2.61 14.44 -6.42
CA ALA A 165 -4.01 14.01 -6.53
C ALA A 165 -5.00 15.17 -6.79
N ARG A 166 -4.70 16.36 -6.26
CA ARG A 166 -5.53 17.56 -6.48
C ARG A 166 -5.40 18.14 -7.89
N THR A 167 -4.27 17.91 -8.54
CA THR A 167 -3.97 18.41 -9.91
C THR A 167 -4.32 17.39 -10.99
N ALA A 168 -4.61 16.15 -10.63
CA ALA A 168 -5.07 15.14 -11.58
C ALA A 168 -6.48 15.45 -12.08
N SER A 169 -6.70 15.32 -13.39
CA SER A 169 -8.01 15.51 -14.02
C SER A 169 -8.51 14.16 -14.57
N PRO A 170 -9.74 13.75 -14.24
CA PRO A 170 -10.69 14.32 -13.28
C PRO A 170 -10.15 14.17 -11.83
N PRO A 171 -10.55 15.05 -10.88
CA PRO A 171 -10.16 14.92 -9.48
C PRO A 171 -10.86 13.70 -8.89
N PRO A 172 -10.14 12.60 -8.67
CA PRO A 172 -10.81 11.34 -8.40
C PRO A 172 -11.03 11.10 -6.92
N LEU A 173 -10.36 11.82 -6.03
CA LEU A 173 -10.22 11.35 -4.67
C LEU A 173 -10.31 12.51 -3.67
N ILE A 174 -11.32 12.45 -2.80
CA ILE A 174 -11.35 13.29 -1.60
C ILE A 174 -10.30 12.73 -0.65
N SER A 175 -9.22 13.49 -0.41
CA SER A 175 -8.12 13.03 0.43
C SER A 175 -8.20 13.59 1.84
N ARG A 176 -8.06 12.74 2.84
CA ARG A 176 -7.86 13.13 4.24
C ARG A 176 -6.56 12.53 4.77
N GLN A 177 -5.59 13.36 5.08
CA GLN A 177 -4.40 12.95 5.82
C GLN A 177 -4.69 13.01 7.31
N SER A 178 -4.40 11.93 8.04
CA SER A 178 -4.46 11.90 9.49
C SER A 178 -3.14 11.39 10.07
N PRO A 179 -2.73 11.89 11.26
CA PRO A 179 -1.73 11.20 12.05
C PRO A 179 -2.22 9.78 12.35
N LEU A 180 -1.31 8.84 12.55
CA LEU A 180 -1.69 7.54 13.11
C LEU A 180 -2.12 7.79 14.57
N GLU A 181 -3.39 7.52 14.88
CA GLU A 181 -3.92 7.63 16.24
C GLU A 181 -3.10 6.79 17.22
N GLY A 182 -2.90 7.29 18.44
CA GLY A 182 -2.10 6.61 19.45
C GLY A 182 -0.58 6.69 19.25
N THR A 183 -0.09 7.47 18.26
CA THR A 183 1.33 7.73 18.06
C THR A 183 1.69 9.17 18.42
N SER A 184 2.95 9.37 18.87
CA SER A 184 3.49 10.71 19.12
C SER A 184 3.32 11.59 17.88
N GLN A 185 3.06 12.89 18.08
CA GLN A 185 3.07 13.90 17.00
C GLN A 185 4.40 13.96 16.22
N PHE A 186 5.47 13.37 16.77
CA PHE A 186 6.77 13.21 16.13
C PHE A 186 6.87 11.96 15.25
N ASN A 187 5.83 11.12 15.16
CA ASN A 187 5.86 9.95 14.26
C ASN A 187 5.98 10.42 12.81
N PRO A 188 7.04 10.00 12.08
CA PRO A 188 7.25 10.39 10.69
C PRO A 188 6.25 9.76 9.73
N ILE A 189 5.56 8.68 10.16
CA ILE A 189 4.58 7.96 9.35
C ILE A 189 3.19 8.58 9.54
N GLY A 190 2.45 8.73 8.45
CA GLY A 190 1.06 9.14 8.43
C GLY A 190 0.20 8.17 7.62
N ARG A 191 -1.11 8.40 7.62
CA ARG A 191 -2.08 7.72 6.75
C ARG A 191 -2.76 8.76 5.86
N LEU A 192 -2.78 8.51 4.56
CA LEU A 192 -3.60 9.21 3.59
C LEU A 192 -4.76 8.29 3.21
N VAL A 193 -5.98 8.74 3.44
CA VAL A 193 -7.19 8.05 3.00
C VAL A 193 -7.70 8.76 1.76
N LEU A 194 -7.86 8.01 0.68
CA LEU A 194 -8.43 8.46 -0.57
C LEU A 194 -9.78 7.77 -0.75
N ARG A 195 -10.79 8.49 -1.23
CA ARG A 195 -12.12 7.95 -1.53
C ARG A 195 -12.47 8.22 -2.98
N THR A 196 -13.04 7.24 -3.65
CA THR A 196 -13.63 7.44 -4.97
C THR A 196 -14.79 8.43 -4.87
N ALA A 197 -14.82 9.44 -5.75
CA ALA A 197 -15.96 10.33 -5.83
C ALA A 197 -17.13 9.61 -6.50
N HIS A 198 -18.31 9.69 -5.91
CA HIS A 198 -19.54 9.32 -6.62
C HIS A 198 -19.68 10.18 -7.88
N PRO A 199 -19.92 9.59 -9.06
CA PRO A 199 -20.46 10.40 -10.14
C PRO A 199 -21.82 10.92 -9.65
N THR A 200 -21.96 12.24 -9.50
CA THR A 200 -23.26 12.86 -9.25
C THR A 200 -24.18 12.43 -10.40
N PRO A 201 -25.35 11.80 -10.11
CA PRO A 201 -26.26 11.45 -11.20
C PRO A 201 -26.59 12.74 -11.98
N PRO A 202 -26.66 12.68 -13.31
CA PRO A 202 -27.08 13.83 -14.10
C PRO A 202 -28.50 14.23 -13.65
N ASN A 203 -28.68 15.53 -13.34
CA ASN A 203 -30.00 16.13 -13.10
C ASN A 203 -30.89 16.00 -14.32
#